data_360afba0e0fe5ffcb4232c242f05ff7e
#
_entry.id   360afba0e0fe5ffcb4232c242f05ff7e
#
_cell.length_a   1.000
_cell.length_b   1.000
_cell.length_c   1.000
_cell.angle_alpha   90.00
_cell.angle_beta   90.00
_cell.angle_gamma   90.00
#
_symmetry.space_group_name_H-M   'P 1'
#
loop_
_entity.id
_entity.type
_entity.pdbx_description
1 polymer ?
#
loop_
_entity_poly.entity_id
_entity_poly.type
_entity_poly.pdbx_seq_one_letter_code
_entity_poly.pdbx_strand_id
1 'polypeptide(L)'
;VGAGDLFLFFGWFKEAELVDCNYCFKSDALEHHRIFGWMFIDQKLNVGSDTEEFRRKFTKYANHPHATGKWGPNNTIYLAPETFSLFGEHTIKGFGNFSVSKRTLLTNDNAPSKRFWSVPDWLNPAKGGCIPSYHDEKNYIGGLLKTAGRGQEFVCHPRQTKKFKGWLLELFNEEINKPNPTQKCETRN
;
A
#
# COMPACT_ATOMS: atom_id res chain seq x y z
N VAL A 1 13.67 1.90 -5.46
CA VAL A 1 12.74 2.59 -4.56
C VAL A 1 13.48 3.71 -3.85
N GLY A 2 12.90 4.90 -3.80
CA GLY A 2 13.48 6.11 -3.23
C GLY A 2 12.45 7.16 -2.84
N ALA A 3 12.92 8.38 -2.55
CA ALA A 3 12.05 9.50 -2.21
C ALA A 3 11.06 9.79 -3.35
N GLY A 4 9.81 10.05 -3.01
CA GLY A 4 8.71 10.27 -3.94
C GLY A 4 7.95 9.00 -4.35
N ASP A 5 8.47 7.81 -4.06
CA ASP A 5 7.75 6.55 -4.32
C ASP A 5 6.64 6.32 -3.29
N LEU A 6 5.61 5.61 -3.70
CA LEU A 6 4.47 5.20 -2.87
C LEU A 6 4.46 3.68 -2.69
N PHE A 7 4.47 3.23 -1.44
CA PHE A 7 4.10 1.87 -1.08
C PHE A 7 2.61 1.78 -0.81
N LEU A 8 1.96 0.84 -1.49
CA LEU A 8 0.59 0.41 -1.18
C LEU A 8 0.65 -1.00 -0.62
N PHE A 9 0.28 -1.14 0.63
CA PHE A 9 0.28 -2.43 1.31
C PHE A 9 -1.04 -3.14 1.05
N PHE A 10 -0.96 -4.34 0.53
CA PHE A 10 -2.12 -5.20 0.37
C PHE A 10 -1.94 -6.52 1.11
N GLY A 11 -3.03 -7.17 1.40
CA GLY A 11 -3.03 -8.43 2.12
C GLY A 11 -4.21 -9.32 1.73
N TRP A 12 -4.15 -10.53 2.22
CA TRP A 12 -5.22 -11.51 2.15
C TRP A 12 -6.13 -11.36 3.35
N PHE A 13 -7.42 -11.21 3.10
CA PHE A 13 -8.45 -11.03 4.12
C PHE A 13 -9.58 -12.03 3.92
N LYS A 14 -10.24 -12.38 5.01
CA LYS A 14 -11.51 -13.08 5.08
C LYS A 14 -12.32 -12.45 6.20
N GLU A 15 -13.64 -12.32 6.03
CA GLU A 15 -14.50 -11.79 7.05
C GLU A 15 -14.49 -12.70 8.29
N ALA A 16 -14.42 -12.10 9.46
CA ALA A 16 -14.47 -12.78 10.74
C ALA A 16 -15.65 -12.26 11.57
N GLU A 17 -16.14 -13.09 12.45
CA GLU A 17 -17.18 -12.79 13.43
C GLU A 17 -16.71 -13.15 14.84
N LEU A 18 -17.31 -12.54 15.84
CA LEU A 18 -17.01 -12.82 17.23
C LEU A 18 -17.97 -13.90 17.72
N VAL A 19 -17.46 -15.09 18.04
CA VAL A 19 -18.20 -16.21 18.60
C VAL A 19 -17.56 -16.59 19.94
N ASP A 20 -18.33 -16.55 21.02
CA ASP A 20 -17.86 -16.89 22.38
C ASP A 20 -16.56 -16.18 22.77
N CYS A 21 -16.47 -14.85 22.51
CA CYS A 21 -15.28 -14.00 22.75
C CYS A 21 -14.04 -14.36 21.91
N ASN A 22 -14.17 -15.20 20.90
CA ASN A 22 -13.09 -15.53 19.96
C ASN A 22 -13.43 -15.08 18.53
N TYR A 23 -12.45 -14.54 17.81
CA TYR A 23 -12.62 -14.24 16.40
C TYR A 23 -12.50 -15.52 15.58
N CYS A 24 -13.56 -15.85 14.85
CA CYS A 24 -13.61 -16.98 13.92
C CYS A 24 -13.88 -16.47 12.50
N PHE A 25 -13.27 -17.08 11.49
CA PHE A 25 -13.64 -16.76 10.11
C PHE A 25 -15.04 -17.26 9.79
N LYS A 26 -15.86 -16.42 9.18
CA LYS A 26 -17.17 -16.86 8.66
C LYS A 26 -16.99 -17.94 7.62
N SER A 27 -17.75 -19.03 7.73
CA SER A 27 -17.61 -20.21 6.86
C SER A 27 -17.90 -19.90 5.39
N ASP A 28 -18.88 -19.04 5.13
CA ASP A 28 -19.38 -18.63 3.81
C ASP A 28 -18.70 -17.38 3.24
N ALA A 29 -17.86 -16.69 4.03
CA ALA A 29 -17.16 -15.50 3.57
C ALA A 29 -16.09 -15.84 2.52
N LEU A 30 -16.07 -15.07 1.44
CA LEU A 30 -15.07 -15.19 0.39
C LEU A 30 -13.74 -14.57 0.81
N GLU A 31 -12.66 -15.24 0.43
CA GLU A 31 -11.32 -14.70 0.57
C GLU A 31 -11.06 -13.63 -0.49
N HIS A 32 -10.40 -12.55 -0.09
CA HIS A 32 -10.07 -11.47 -1.02
C HIS A 32 -8.73 -10.81 -0.71
N HIS A 33 -8.13 -10.21 -1.72
CA HIS A 33 -7.02 -9.29 -1.58
C HIS A 33 -7.55 -7.85 -1.52
N ARG A 34 -6.95 -7.05 -0.62
CA ARG A 34 -7.34 -5.66 -0.39
C ARG A 34 -6.12 -4.81 -0.06
N ILE A 35 -6.08 -3.59 -0.55
CA ILE A 35 -5.14 -2.58 -0.08
C ILE A 35 -5.60 -2.15 1.32
N PHE A 36 -4.71 -2.20 2.30
CA PHE A 36 -5.03 -1.84 3.66
C PHE A 36 -4.22 -0.66 4.20
N GLY A 37 -3.11 -0.29 3.56
CA GLY A 37 -2.27 0.78 4.04
C GLY A 37 -1.42 1.40 2.94
N TRP A 38 -0.80 2.52 3.28
CA TRP A 38 0.11 3.25 2.41
C TRP A 38 1.30 3.82 3.18
N MET A 39 2.37 4.09 2.45
CA MET A 39 3.50 4.86 2.92
C MET A 39 4.16 5.58 1.73
N PHE A 40 4.19 6.90 1.75
CA PHE A 40 5.04 7.68 0.86
C PHE A 40 6.48 7.65 1.40
N ILE A 41 7.45 7.59 0.50
CA ILE A 41 8.85 7.55 0.88
C ILE A 41 9.42 8.96 0.83
N ASP A 42 9.90 9.44 1.98
CA ASP A 42 10.67 10.67 2.09
C ASP A 42 12.17 10.39 2.04
N GLN A 43 12.63 9.40 2.82
CA GLN A 43 14.03 9.07 2.92
C GLN A 43 14.26 7.56 2.85
N LYS A 44 15.42 7.21 2.30
CA LYS A 44 15.94 5.87 2.28
C LYS A 44 17.26 5.81 3.06
N LEU A 45 17.29 5.02 4.13
CA LEU A 45 18.48 4.78 4.93
C LEU A 45 19.06 3.41 4.59
N ASN A 46 20.25 3.38 4.01
CA ASN A 46 20.98 2.14 3.77
C ASN A 46 21.60 1.66 5.08
N VAL A 47 21.10 0.57 5.61
CA VAL A 47 21.61 -0.07 6.82
C VAL A 47 22.79 -0.99 6.48
N GLY A 48 22.65 -1.75 5.39
CA GLY A 48 23.64 -2.73 4.98
C GLY A 48 23.72 -3.92 5.95
N SER A 49 24.83 -4.61 5.92
CA SER A 49 25.14 -5.73 6.82
C SER A 49 25.78 -5.30 8.14
N ASP A 50 26.41 -4.11 8.21
CA ASP A 50 26.99 -3.55 9.44
C ASP A 50 25.95 -2.73 10.21
N THR A 51 25.13 -3.45 10.97
CA THR A 51 24.08 -2.82 11.80
C THR A 51 24.66 -2.06 13.00
N GLU A 52 25.89 -2.34 13.43
CA GLU A 52 26.53 -1.62 14.55
C GLU A 52 26.98 -0.22 14.11
N GLU A 53 27.61 -0.11 12.95
CA GLU A 53 27.94 1.20 12.38
C GLU A 53 26.68 2.03 12.16
N PHE A 54 25.65 1.44 11.58
CA PHE A 54 24.37 2.12 11.39
C PHE A 54 23.78 2.65 12.69
N ARG A 55 23.72 1.85 13.75
CA ARG A 55 23.18 2.26 15.07
C ARG A 55 23.95 3.40 15.69
N ARG A 56 25.29 3.39 15.54
CA ARG A 56 26.13 4.50 16.01
C ARG A 56 25.83 5.80 15.28
N LYS A 57 25.63 5.73 13.97
CA LYS A 57 25.35 6.89 13.11
C LYS A 57 23.92 7.41 13.23
N PHE A 58 22.95 6.52 13.41
CA PHE A 58 21.52 6.83 13.42
C PHE A 58 20.85 6.36 14.71
N THR A 59 21.22 6.98 15.84
CA THR A 59 20.76 6.59 17.19
C THR A 59 19.24 6.56 17.33
N LYS A 60 18.51 7.46 16.63
CA LYS A 60 17.04 7.49 16.61
C LYS A 60 16.43 6.17 16.11
N TYR A 61 17.13 5.43 15.26
CA TYR A 61 16.66 4.18 14.65
C TYR A 61 17.38 2.94 15.17
N ALA A 62 18.17 3.08 16.23
CA ALA A 62 19.00 2.00 16.77
C ALA A 62 18.20 0.76 17.20
N ASN A 63 16.94 0.94 17.61
CA ASN A 63 16.03 -0.14 18.02
C ASN A 63 15.13 -0.66 16.89
N HIS A 64 15.28 -0.15 15.66
CA HIS A 64 14.51 -0.64 14.53
C HIS A 64 14.89 -2.10 14.21
N PRO A 65 13.94 -3.01 13.88
CA PRO A 65 14.27 -4.42 13.58
C PRO A 65 15.36 -4.59 12.53
N HIS A 66 15.38 -3.76 11.50
CA HIS A 66 16.43 -3.76 10.48
C HIS A 66 17.78 -3.20 10.93
N ALA A 67 17.84 -2.51 12.07
CA ALA A 67 19.08 -2.05 12.70
C ALA A 67 19.61 -3.07 13.73
N THR A 68 18.91 -4.17 13.95
CA THR A 68 19.29 -5.24 14.88
C THR A 68 19.36 -6.58 14.15
N GLY A 69 20.20 -7.49 14.61
CA GLY A 69 20.34 -8.83 14.00
C GLY A 69 21.27 -8.87 12.78
N LYS A 70 21.18 -9.99 12.02
CA LYS A 70 22.02 -10.26 10.85
C LYS A 70 21.23 -10.03 9.56
N TRP A 71 21.68 -9.12 8.75
CA TRP A 71 21.04 -8.74 7.49
C TRP A 71 22.03 -8.78 6.33
N GLY A 72 21.52 -8.87 5.11
CA GLY A 72 22.31 -8.77 3.90
C GLY A 72 22.68 -7.32 3.52
N PRO A 73 23.53 -7.13 2.50
CA PRO A 73 24.03 -5.80 2.11
C PRO A 73 22.94 -4.83 1.61
N ASN A 74 21.80 -5.35 1.14
CA ASN A 74 20.67 -4.54 0.65
C ASN A 74 19.68 -4.14 1.74
N ASN A 75 20.03 -4.37 3.01
CA ASN A 75 19.19 -4.00 4.14
C ASN A 75 18.93 -2.49 4.20
N THR A 76 17.68 -2.10 4.26
CA THR A 76 17.26 -0.71 4.08
C THR A 76 16.08 -0.39 5.00
N ILE A 77 16.06 0.82 5.55
CA ILE A 77 14.93 1.42 6.23
C ILE A 77 14.38 2.55 5.37
N TYR A 78 13.08 2.54 5.13
CA TYR A 78 12.36 3.62 4.46
C TYR A 78 11.64 4.46 5.50
N LEU A 79 11.72 5.78 5.36
CA LEU A 79 11.06 6.73 6.26
C LEU A 79 9.96 7.45 5.50
N ALA A 80 8.80 7.55 6.13
CA ALA A 80 7.69 8.36 5.63
C ALA A 80 7.76 9.78 6.20
N PRO A 81 7.31 10.80 5.45
CA PRO A 81 7.05 12.11 6.03
C PRO A 81 5.81 12.05 6.94
N GLU A 82 5.69 13.01 7.85
CA GLU A 82 4.47 13.14 8.66
C GLU A 82 3.25 13.48 7.79
N THR A 83 3.46 14.39 6.84
CA THR A 83 2.45 14.77 5.84
C THR A 83 3.05 14.73 4.44
N PHE A 84 2.20 14.51 3.45
CA PHE A 84 2.56 14.45 2.05
C PHE A 84 1.60 15.31 1.22
N SER A 85 2.17 16.10 0.29
CA SER A 85 1.38 16.89 -0.66
C SER A 85 1.04 16.04 -1.89
N LEU A 86 -0.18 15.50 -1.91
CA LEU A 86 -0.65 14.68 -3.03
C LEU A 86 -0.94 15.59 -4.24
N PHE A 87 -0.09 15.49 -5.25
CA PHE A 87 -0.13 16.29 -6.50
C PHE A 87 -0.07 17.81 -6.31
N GLY A 88 0.39 18.30 -5.15
CA GLY A 88 0.39 19.75 -4.84
C GLY A 88 -0.98 20.33 -4.48
N GLU A 89 -2.04 19.52 -4.45
CA GLU A 89 -3.42 19.97 -4.28
C GLU A 89 -4.00 19.58 -2.92
N HIS A 90 -3.58 18.45 -2.35
CA HIS A 90 -4.14 17.90 -1.12
C HIS A 90 -3.03 17.51 -0.15
N THR A 91 -3.13 17.96 1.10
CA THR A 91 -2.23 17.53 2.16
C THR A 91 -2.87 16.36 2.91
N ILE A 92 -2.19 15.23 2.92
CA ILE A 92 -2.61 14.01 3.61
C ILE A 92 -1.47 13.50 4.51
N LYS A 93 -1.74 12.51 5.36
CA LYS A 93 -0.68 11.83 6.11
C LYS A 93 0.28 11.12 5.16
N GLY A 94 1.57 11.13 5.48
CA GLY A 94 2.58 10.42 4.70
C GLY A 94 2.47 8.90 4.77
N PHE A 95 1.77 8.37 5.77
CA PHE A 95 1.49 6.94 5.97
C PHE A 95 0.19 6.72 6.72
N GLY A 96 -0.41 5.54 6.57
CA GLY A 96 -1.63 5.20 7.29
C GLY A 96 -2.30 3.92 6.82
N ASN A 97 -3.51 3.71 7.32
CA ASN A 97 -4.37 2.60 6.96
C ASN A 97 -5.66 3.10 6.32
N PHE A 98 -6.08 2.45 5.24
CA PHE A 98 -7.36 2.70 4.60
C PHE A 98 -8.50 2.05 5.37
N SER A 99 -9.64 2.71 5.39
CA SER A 99 -10.91 2.08 5.77
C SER A 99 -11.31 1.01 4.76
N VAL A 100 -12.06 0.01 5.21
CA VAL A 100 -12.60 -1.03 4.34
C VAL A 100 -13.64 -0.43 3.40
N SER A 101 -13.39 -0.48 2.10
CA SER A 101 -14.28 0.06 1.07
C SER A 101 -14.13 -0.72 -0.24
N LYS A 102 -15.04 -0.49 -1.21
CA LYS A 102 -14.90 -1.05 -2.55
C LYS A 102 -13.65 -0.55 -3.29
N ARG A 103 -13.19 0.68 -2.99
CA ARG A 103 -12.00 1.28 -3.62
C ARG A 103 -10.71 0.56 -3.25
N THR A 104 -10.68 -0.05 -2.08
CA THR A 104 -9.51 -0.81 -1.59
C THR A 104 -9.55 -2.28 -1.97
N LEU A 105 -10.67 -2.80 -2.48
CA LEU A 105 -10.81 -4.19 -2.90
C LEU A 105 -10.08 -4.42 -4.23
N LEU A 106 -9.20 -5.41 -4.26
CA LEU A 106 -8.45 -5.80 -5.44
C LEU A 106 -9.10 -7.00 -6.14
N THR A 107 -9.54 -7.99 -5.36
CA THR A 107 -10.21 -9.18 -5.90
C THR A 107 -11.51 -8.78 -6.59
N ASN A 108 -11.73 -9.30 -7.79
CA ASN A 108 -12.99 -9.11 -8.51
C ASN A 108 -14.11 -9.95 -7.84
N ASP A 109 -15.28 -9.35 -7.63
CA ASP A 109 -16.41 -9.98 -6.92
C ASP A 109 -16.89 -11.29 -7.58
N ASN A 110 -16.75 -11.42 -8.91
CA ASN A 110 -17.18 -12.59 -9.68
C ASN A 110 -16.03 -13.53 -10.05
N ALA A 111 -14.84 -13.34 -9.45
CA ALA A 111 -13.67 -14.12 -9.78
C ALA A 111 -13.71 -15.52 -9.12
N PRO A 112 -13.12 -16.54 -9.78
CA PRO A 112 -13.06 -17.90 -9.25
C PRO A 112 -12.14 -18.03 -8.02
N SER A 113 -11.32 -17.03 -7.73
CA SER A 113 -10.47 -16.98 -6.56
C SER A 113 -9.94 -15.57 -6.28
N LYS A 114 -9.45 -15.34 -5.04
CA LYS A 114 -8.84 -14.08 -4.61
C LYS A 114 -7.69 -13.56 -5.48
N ARG A 115 -7.10 -14.44 -6.30
CA ARG A 115 -5.96 -14.13 -7.17
C ARG A 115 -6.30 -13.26 -8.38
N PHE A 116 -7.58 -13.16 -8.75
CA PHE A 116 -8.01 -12.41 -9.92
C PHE A 116 -8.46 -11.01 -9.50
N TRP A 117 -7.69 -10.02 -9.91
CA TRP A 117 -7.89 -8.62 -9.52
C TRP A 117 -8.56 -7.81 -10.60
N SER A 118 -9.53 -7.01 -10.20
CA SER A 118 -9.96 -5.87 -10.99
C SER A 118 -8.90 -4.79 -10.92
N VAL A 119 -8.31 -4.46 -12.06
CA VAL A 119 -7.25 -3.45 -12.10
C VAL A 119 -7.72 -2.19 -12.81
N PRO A 120 -7.25 -1.00 -12.38
CA PRO A 120 -7.56 0.24 -13.07
C PRO A 120 -6.91 0.28 -14.46
N ASP A 121 -7.41 1.14 -15.33
CA ASP A 121 -6.95 1.26 -16.72
C ASP A 121 -5.44 1.50 -16.85
N TRP A 122 -4.85 2.28 -15.93
CA TRP A 122 -3.43 2.58 -15.95
C TRP A 122 -2.53 1.34 -15.67
N LEU A 123 -3.11 0.27 -15.10
CA LEU A 123 -2.45 -1.01 -14.82
C LEU A 123 -2.93 -2.12 -15.77
N ASN A 124 -3.68 -1.81 -16.82
CA ASN A 124 -4.19 -2.77 -17.79
C ASN A 124 -3.50 -2.57 -19.17
N PRO A 125 -2.66 -3.52 -19.64
CA PRO A 125 -1.93 -3.39 -20.89
C PRO A 125 -2.86 -3.27 -22.11
N ALA A 126 -4.02 -3.94 -22.13
CA ALA A 126 -5.01 -3.82 -23.20
C ALA A 126 -5.60 -2.41 -23.34
N LYS A 127 -5.45 -1.57 -22.29
CA LYS A 127 -5.85 -0.17 -22.27
C LYS A 127 -4.65 0.79 -22.30
N GLY A 128 -3.47 0.29 -22.68
CA GLY A 128 -2.21 1.04 -22.74
C GLY A 128 -1.59 1.31 -21.36
N GLY A 129 -2.04 0.62 -20.33
CA GLY A 129 -1.48 0.69 -18.98
C GLY A 129 -0.12 -0.01 -18.85
N CYS A 130 0.52 0.11 -17.69
CA CYS A 130 1.74 -0.62 -17.39
C CYS A 130 1.44 -2.05 -16.89
N ILE A 131 2.44 -2.91 -16.97
CA ILE A 131 2.42 -4.25 -16.38
C ILE A 131 3.30 -4.20 -15.13
N PRO A 132 2.85 -4.68 -13.95
CA PRO A 132 3.69 -4.74 -12.76
C PRO A 132 4.85 -5.71 -12.95
N SER A 133 5.96 -5.48 -12.24
CA SER A 133 7.09 -6.41 -12.23
C SER A 133 6.62 -7.83 -11.85
N TYR A 134 7.33 -8.86 -12.35
CA TYR A 134 6.99 -10.29 -12.20
C TYR A 134 5.69 -10.75 -12.88
N HIS A 135 5.06 -9.89 -13.68
CA HIS A 135 3.89 -10.22 -14.50
C HIS A 135 4.17 -9.92 -15.98
N ASP A 136 3.35 -10.49 -16.85
CA ASP A 136 3.32 -10.24 -18.28
C ASP A 136 1.87 -10.26 -18.82
N GLU A 137 1.68 -10.08 -20.13
CA GLU A 137 0.34 -10.02 -20.72
C GLU A 137 -0.48 -11.29 -20.51
N LYS A 138 0.16 -12.48 -20.42
CA LYS A 138 -0.54 -13.75 -20.17
C LYS A 138 -1.15 -13.85 -18.76
N ASN A 139 -0.72 -12.98 -17.83
CA ASN A 139 -1.35 -12.88 -16.53
C ASN A 139 -2.70 -12.14 -16.57
N TYR A 140 -3.05 -11.48 -17.69
CA TYR A 140 -4.33 -10.82 -17.85
C TYR A 140 -5.32 -11.73 -18.54
N ILE A 141 -6.26 -12.29 -17.76
CA ILE A 141 -7.23 -13.29 -18.21
C ILE A 141 -8.64 -12.71 -18.07
N GLY A 142 -9.37 -12.59 -19.18
CA GLY A 142 -10.71 -12.00 -19.16
C GLY A 142 -10.75 -10.55 -18.65
N GLY A 143 -9.68 -9.78 -18.86
CA GLY A 143 -9.55 -8.40 -18.35
C GLY A 143 -9.16 -8.27 -16.89
N LEU A 144 -8.93 -9.39 -16.17
CA LEU A 144 -8.50 -9.43 -14.80
C LEU A 144 -7.00 -9.78 -14.70
N LEU A 145 -6.29 -9.16 -13.78
CA LEU A 145 -4.91 -9.53 -13.48
C LEU A 145 -4.88 -10.74 -12.52
N LYS A 146 -4.29 -11.85 -12.98
CA LYS A 146 -4.05 -13.02 -12.14
C LYS A 146 -2.71 -12.91 -11.42
N THR A 147 -2.75 -12.77 -10.10
CA THR A 147 -1.57 -12.64 -9.23
C THR A 147 -1.17 -13.96 -8.57
N ALA A 148 -0.06 -13.98 -7.83
CA ALA A 148 0.27 -15.07 -6.94
C ALA A 148 -0.76 -15.20 -5.81
N GLY A 149 -1.05 -16.42 -5.35
CA GLY A 149 -2.03 -16.68 -4.28
C GLY A 149 -1.57 -16.19 -2.90
N ARG A 150 -0.26 -16.15 -2.67
CA ARG A 150 0.38 -15.47 -1.55
C ARG A 150 0.72 -14.06 -1.98
N GLY A 151 0.69 -13.10 -1.09
CA GLY A 151 1.10 -11.73 -1.43
C GLY A 151 2.49 -11.73 -2.09
N GLN A 152 2.62 -11.05 -3.21
CA GLN A 152 3.88 -10.87 -3.93
C GLN A 152 4.11 -9.38 -4.12
N GLU A 153 5.26 -8.91 -3.70
CA GLU A 153 5.68 -7.55 -3.96
C GLU A 153 5.93 -7.34 -5.45
N PHE A 154 5.51 -6.20 -5.97
CA PHE A 154 5.79 -5.80 -7.34
C PHE A 154 5.89 -4.28 -7.46
N VAL A 155 6.60 -3.83 -8.49
CA VAL A 155 6.79 -2.42 -8.80
C VAL A 155 6.00 -2.07 -10.05
N CYS A 156 5.35 -0.91 -10.03
CA CYS A 156 4.65 -0.34 -11.16
C CYS A 156 5.24 1.04 -11.51
N HIS A 157 5.37 1.30 -12.80
CA HIS A 157 5.73 2.62 -13.32
C HIS A 157 4.58 3.14 -14.20
N PRO A 158 3.64 3.94 -13.64
CA PRO A 158 2.45 4.38 -14.36
C PRO A 158 2.85 5.23 -15.58
N ARG A 159 2.49 4.76 -16.79
CA ARG A 159 2.70 5.51 -18.05
C ARG A 159 1.57 6.51 -18.30
N GLN A 160 0.36 6.18 -17.89
CA GLN A 160 -0.84 7.01 -18.04
C GLN A 160 -1.05 7.88 -16.80
N THR A 161 -0.23 8.91 -16.64
CA THR A 161 -0.17 9.75 -15.43
C THR A 161 -1.52 10.35 -15.04
N LYS A 162 -2.35 10.80 -16.00
CA LYS A 162 -3.68 11.35 -15.73
C LYS A 162 -4.64 10.31 -15.14
N LYS A 163 -4.68 9.10 -15.68
CA LYS A 163 -5.53 8.01 -15.17
C LYS A 163 -5.04 7.52 -13.81
N PHE A 164 -3.72 7.43 -13.64
CA PHE A 164 -3.12 7.10 -12.36
C PHE A 164 -3.44 8.15 -11.29
N LYS A 165 -3.30 9.45 -11.60
CA LYS A 165 -3.68 10.54 -10.70
C LYS A 165 -5.15 10.42 -10.27
N GLY A 166 -6.07 10.25 -11.23
CA GLY A 166 -7.50 10.08 -10.93
C GLY A 166 -7.76 8.90 -9.98
N TRP A 167 -7.17 7.75 -10.27
CA TRP A 167 -7.31 6.57 -9.43
C TRP A 167 -6.75 6.78 -8.01
N LEU A 168 -5.60 7.45 -7.86
CA LEU A 168 -5.06 7.77 -6.53
C LEU A 168 -5.97 8.73 -5.76
N LEU A 169 -6.51 9.78 -6.40
CA LEU A 169 -7.45 10.69 -5.76
C LEU A 169 -8.71 9.97 -5.26
N GLU A 170 -9.21 9.00 -6.03
CA GLU A 170 -10.33 8.16 -5.59
C GLU A 170 -9.94 7.25 -4.41
N LEU A 171 -8.76 6.63 -4.46
CA LEU A 171 -8.27 5.77 -3.38
C LEU A 171 -8.10 6.55 -2.07
N PHE A 172 -7.54 7.76 -2.15
CA PHE A 172 -7.29 8.63 -1.00
C PHE A 172 -8.46 9.56 -0.64
N ASN A 173 -9.62 9.42 -1.28
CA ASN A 173 -10.75 10.33 -1.09
C ASN A 173 -11.16 10.53 0.38
N GLU A 174 -11.16 9.47 1.18
CA GLU A 174 -11.48 9.56 2.61
C GLU A 174 -10.41 10.35 3.39
N GLU A 175 -9.14 10.15 3.06
CA GLU A 175 -8.03 10.87 3.71
C GLU A 175 -8.01 12.35 3.33
N ILE A 176 -8.31 12.68 2.08
CA ILE A 176 -8.41 14.05 1.57
C ILE A 176 -9.53 14.82 2.28
N ASN A 177 -10.65 14.16 2.57
CA ASN A 177 -11.84 14.78 3.17
C ASN A 177 -11.88 14.68 4.70
N LYS A 178 -10.87 14.10 5.35
CA LYS A 178 -10.78 14.12 6.82
C LYS A 178 -10.60 15.54 7.33
N PRO A 179 -11.38 15.96 8.34
CA PRO A 179 -11.19 17.29 8.94
C PRO A 179 -9.76 17.39 9.50
N ASN A 180 -9.10 18.49 9.20
CA ASN A 180 -7.76 18.76 9.69
C ASN A 180 -7.78 18.87 11.23
N PRO A 181 -7.02 18.04 11.97
CA PRO A 181 -7.06 18.04 13.44
C PRO A 181 -6.67 19.39 14.07
N THR A 182 -6.01 20.28 13.34
CA THR A 182 -5.62 21.62 13.80
C THR A 182 -6.78 22.62 13.88
N GLN A 183 -7.95 22.35 13.28
CA GLN A 183 -9.11 23.26 13.35
C GLN A 183 -10.02 23.06 14.57
N LYS A 184 -9.75 22.10 15.46
CA LYS A 184 -10.58 21.83 16.64
C LYS A 184 -10.25 22.67 17.88
N CYS A 185 -9.29 23.60 17.82
CA CYS A 185 -8.81 24.34 19.01
C CYS A 185 -9.32 25.79 19.12
N GLU A 186 -10.13 26.32 18.18
CA GLU A 186 -10.54 27.73 18.20
C GLU A 186 -11.99 28.02 18.57
N THR A 187 -12.78 27.06 19.04
CA THR A 187 -14.15 27.32 19.52
C THR A 187 -14.37 26.76 20.92
N ARG A 188 -13.70 27.30 21.91
CA ARG A 188 -14.14 27.34 23.32
C ARG A 188 -13.56 28.61 23.97
N ASN A 189 -14.23 29.70 23.76
CA ASN A 189 -14.27 30.82 24.69
C ASN A 189 -15.73 31.08 25.04
#